data_af3648f09a67fa456e5241062678b382
#
_entry.id   af3648f09a67fa456e5241062678b382
#
_cell.length_a   1.000
_cell.length_b   1.000
_cell.length_c   1.000
_cell.angle_alpha   90.00
_cell.angle_beta   90.00
_cell.angle_gamma   90.00
#
_symmetry.space_group_name_H-M   'P 1'
#
loop_
_entity.id
_entity.type
_entity.pdbx_description
1 polymer ?
#
loop_
_entity_poly.entity_id
_entity_poly.type
_entity_poly.pdbx_seq_one_letter_code
_entity_poly.pdbx_strand_id
1 'polypeptide(L)'
;MAKKHEFHPEFSKFPATGFRARELGQTLYFTGKRCLKEHLSPRYASSGNCVECIAKARGKAFINSSGRSSKRSAVNHASALAAISNGALEYLADTACPHGHYRRYVTTNNCIDCDVELRAKRTEKARWSRIQKLYGLSEFDVAQMLIKQNCQCVICSINIKNGYHIDHCHSTGKVRGLLCQKCNQAIGLLQESETLFLKASQYIEKHNAATS
;
A
#
# COMPACT_ATOMS: atom_id res chain seq x y z
N MET A 1 21.63 -25.84 26.53
CA MET A 1 20.42 -26.66 26.83
C MET A 1 19.29 -26.30 25.92
N ALA A 2 18.67 -27.27 25.23
CA ALA A 2 17.52 -27.00 24.38
C ALA A 2 16.31 -26.62 25.25
N LYS A 3 15.65 -25.49 24.93
CA LYS A 3 14.46 -25.05 25.66
C LYS A 3 13.34 -26.08 25.46
N LYS A 4 12.76 -26.58 26.54
CA LYS A 4 11.63 -27.53 26.52
C LYS A 4 10.41 -26.90 25.85
N HIS A 5 9.66 -27.73 25.13
CA HIS A 5 8.33 -27.34 24.62
C HIS A 5 7.33 -27.40 25.75
N GLU A 6 6.62 -26.30 25.98
CA GLU A 6 5.56 -26.17 26.98
C GLU A 6 4.21 -26.03 26.28
N PHE A 7 3.22 -26.77 26.75
CA PHE A 7 1.84 -26.67 26.29
C PHE A 7 1.15 -25.47 26.93
N HIS A 8 0.36 -24.73 26.14
CA HIS A 8 -0.50 -23.66 26.63
C HIS A 8 -1.89 -23.79 26.01
N PRO A 9 -2.98 -23.96 26.80
CA PRO A 9 -4.31 -24.27 26.28
C PRO A 9 -4.84 -23.23 25.29
N GLU A 10 -4.64 -21.95 25.56
CA GLU A 10 -5.10 -20.86 24.70
C GLU A 10 -4.23 -20.66 23.45
N PHE A 11 -2.93 -21.00 23.50
CA PHE A 11 -2.00 -20.74 22.42
C PHE A 11 -1.79 -21.92 21.50
N SER A 12 -2.21 -23.13 21.90
CA SER A 12 -2.13 -24.34 21.06
C SER A 12 -2.97 -24.25 19.78
N LYS A 13 -3.93 -23.33 19.73
CA LYS A 13 -4.73 -23.03 18.52
C LYS A 13 -3.94 -22.33 17.40
N PHE A 14 -2.79 -21.72 17.73
CA PHE A 14 -1.95 -21.07 16.73
C PHE A 14 -1.03 -22.07 16.03
N PRO A 15 -0.66 -21.84 14.74
CA PRO A 15 0.33 -22.65 14.06
C PRO A 15 1.65 -22.70 14.81
N ALA A 16 2.36 -23.83 14.73
CA ALA A 16 3.63 -24.02 15.45
C ALA A 16 4.80 -23.20 14.87
N THR A 17 4.69 -22.74 13.63
CA THR A 17 5.76 -21.98 12.94
C THR A 17 5.22 -20.73 12.27
N GLY A 18 6.07 -19.69 12.18
CA GLY A 18 5.73 -18.46 11.49
C GLY A 18 5.52 -18.64 9.98
N PHE A 19 6.18 -19.64 9.37
CA PHE A 19 5.95 -19.99 7.98
C PHE A 19 4.51 -20.48 7.77
N ARG A 20 4.07 -21.47 8.56
CA ARG A 20 2.71 -22.02 8.49
C ARG A 20 1.64 -20.99 8.82
N ALA A 21 1.92 -20.09 9.75
CA ALA A 21 1.01 -19.00 10.06
C ALA A 21 0.80 -18.07 8.84
N ARG A 22 1.87 -17.74 8.13
CA ARG A 22 1.78 -16.90 6.90
C ARG A 22 1.00 -17.61 5.78
N GLU A 23 1.22 -18.89 5.56
CA GLU A 23 0.45 -19.69 4.58
C GLU A 23 -1.05 -19.69 4.89
N LEU A 24 -1.42 -19.72 6.18
CA LEU A 24 -2.81 -19.68 6.63
C LEU A 24 -3.36 -18.26 6.79
N GLY A 25 -2.62 -17.23 6.39
CA GLY A 25 -3.02 -15.83 6.57
C GLY A 25 -3.08 -15.37 8.03
N GLN A 26 -2.48 -16.13 8.96
CA GLN A 26 -2.48 -15.81 10.39
C GLN A 26 -1.26 -14.96 10.76
N THR A 27 -1.48 -14.01 11.66
CA THR A 27 -0.43 -13.07 12.11
C THR A 27 0.42 -13.60 13.25
N LEU A 28 -0.07 -14.62 13.94
CA LEU A 28 0.58 -15.19 15.12
C LEU A 28 0.86 -16.67 14.96
N TYR A 29 1.90 -17.13 15.63
CA TYR A 29 2.25 -18.54 15.79
C TYR A 29 2.78 -18.80 17.20
N PHE A 30 2.73 -20.05 17.65
CA PHE A 30 3.17 -20.43 18.99
C PHE A 30 4.10 -21.64 18.93
N THR A 31 5.35 -21.43 19.35
CA THR A 31 6.39 -22.48 19.29
C THR A 31 6.40 -23.41 20.50
N GLY A 32 5.61 -23.14 21.55
CA GLY A 32 5.72 -23.84 22.83
C GLY A 32 7.02 -23.55 23.59
N LYS A 33 7.87 -22.62 23.10
CA LYS A 33 9.15 -22.28 23.73
C LYS A 33 9.12 -20.88 24.29
N ARG A 34 9.62 -20.73 25.54
CA ARG A 34 9.78 -19.39 26.14
C ARG A 34 10.74 -18.53 25.33
N CYS A 35 10.48 -17.24 25.29
CA CYS A 35 11.39 -16.26 24.68
C CYS A 35 12.65 -16.04 25.56
N LEU A 36 13.57 -15.19 25.12
CA LEU A 36 14.78 -14.83 25.89
C LEU A 36 14.46 -14.17 27.24
N LYS A 37 13.26 -13.57 27.39
CA LYS A 37 12.76 -12.95 28.63
C LYS A 37 11.79 -13.88 29.39
N GLU A 38 11.85 -15.16 29.11
CA GLU A 38 11.09 -16.23 29.79
C GLU A 38 9.55 -16.15 29.62
N HIS A 39 9.02 -15.35 28.67
CA HIS A 39 7.60 -15.33 28.38
C HIS A 39 7.18 -16.56 27.57
N LEU A 40 6.14 -17.25 27.99
CA LEU A 40 5.44 -18.27 27.23
C LEU A 40 4.26 -17.60 26.49
N SER A 41 4.50 -17.09 25.30
CA SER A 41 3.57 -16.22 24.56
C SER A 41 3.70 -16.47 23.05
N PRO A 42 2.63 -16.25 22.27
CA PRO A 42 2.71 -16.29 20.81
C PRO A 42 3.75 -15.31 20.26
N ARG A 43 4.11 -15.52 18.99
CA ARG A 43 5.05 -14.68 18.25
C ARG A 43 4.41 -14.14 17.00
N TYR A 44 4.80 -12.97 16.55
CA TYR A 44 4.37 -12.42 15.27
C TYR A 44 4.99 -13.20 14.11
N ALA A 45 4.16 -13.65 13.16
CA ALA A 45 4.60 -14.42 12.00
C ALA A 45 5.53 -13.62 11.07
N SER A 46 5.39 -12.29 11.05
CA SER A 46 6.21 -11.38 10.24
C SER A 46 7.62 -11.15 10.79
N SER A 47 7.80 -11.14 12.12
CA SER A 47 9.06 -10.72 12.74
C SER A 47 9.67 -11.74 13.72
N GLY A 48 8.91 -12.79 14.08
CA GLY A 48 9.33 -13.76 15.10
C GLY A 48 9.34 -13.22 16.52
N ASN A 49 8.99 -11.96 16.73
CA ASN A 49 9.04 -11.30 18.03
C ASN A 49 7.92 -11.81 18.96
N CYS A 50 8.25 -11.98 20.24
CA CYS A 50 7.29 -12.35 21.28
C CYS A 50 6.29 -11.23 21.51
N VAL A 51 4.98 -11.54 21.51
CA VAL A 51 3.91 -10.57 21.70
C VAL A 51 4.02 -9.86 23.04
N GLU A 52 4.29 -10.59 24.12
CA GLU A 52 4.43 -10.01 25.46
C GLU A 52 5.66 -9.12 25.61
N CYS A 53 6.78 -9.49 24.96
CA CYS A 53 7.96 -8.61 24.92
C CYS A 53 7.66 -7.28 24.26
N ILE A 54 6.91 -7.30 23.14
CA ILE A 54 6.52 -6.08 22.44
C ILE A 54 5.54 -5.26 23.25
N ALA A 55 4.55 -5.90 23.88
CA ALA A 55 3.58 -5.22 24.74
C ALA A 55 4.27 -4.51 25.92
N LYS A 56 5.19 -5.22 26.63
CA LYS A 56 5.98 -4.63 27.71
C LYS A 56 6.93 -3.52 27.26
N ALA A 57 7.58 -3.67 26.09
CA ALA A 57 8.45 -2.65 25.55
C ALA A 57 7.69 -1.38 25.17
N ARG A 58 6.49 -1.53 24.59
CA ARG A 58 5.61 -0.40 24.25
C ARG A 58 5.12 0.32 25.49
N GLY A 59 4.72 -0.40 26.54
CA GLY A 59 4.38 0.20 27.83
C GLY A 59 5.53 1.03 28.42
N LYS A 60 6.75 0.54 28.36
CA LYS A 60 7.94 1.26 28.85
C LYS A 60 8.33 2.45 27.96
N ALA A 61 8.27 2.32 26.64
CA ALA A 61 8.57 3.40 25.69
C ALA A 61 7.59 4.57 25.83
N PHE A 62 6.32 4.29 26.16
CA PHE A 62 5.33 5.33 26.38
C PHE A 62 5.56 6.12 27.69
N ILE A 63 6.13 5.48 28.70
CA ILE A 63 6.46 6.15 29.98
C ILE A 63 7.70 7.03 29.82
N ASN A 64 8.67 6.65 28.98
CA ASN A 64 9.98 7.32 28.89
C ASN A 64 10.07 8.46 27.88
N SER A 65 9.18 8.56 26.87
CA SER A 65 9.33 9.55 25.80
C SER A 65 8.60 10.88 26.02
N SER A 66 7.71 11.00 27.01
CA SER A 66 6.95 12.26 27.19
C SER A 66 6.48 12.59 28.58
N GLY A 67 6.70 11.75 29.61
CA GLY A 67 6.17 11.99 30.96
C GLY A 67 4.63 12.09 31.03
N ARG A 68 3.94 11.89 29.91
CA ARG A 68 2.48 11.90 29.77
C ARG A 68 2.01 10.48 29.48
N SER A 69 1.90 9.67 30.52
CA SER A 69 1.03 8.49 30.49
C SER A 69 -0.39 9.00 30.21
N SER A 70 -0.80 9.04 28.96
CA SER A 70 -2.17 9.39 28.67
C SER A 70 -3.05 8.21 29.12
N LYS A 71 -4.10 8.47 29.90
CA LYS A 71 -5.20 7.53 30.20
C LYS A 71 -5.68 6.80 28.93
N ARG A 72 -5.51 7.43 27.77
CA ARG A 72 -5.77 6.95 26.42
C ARG A 72 -5.00 5.67 26.04
N SER A 73 -3.76 5.47 26.54
CA SER A 73 -2.95 4.29 26.23
C SER A 73 -3.39 3.03 26.97
N ALA A 74 -3.84 3.15 28.21
CA ALA A 74 -4.28 1.99 29.01
C ALA A 74 -5.62 1.43 28.52
N VAL A 75 -6.56 2.29 28.17
CA VAL A 75 -7.89 1.91 27.66
C VAL A 75 -7.76 1.21 26.32
N ASN A 76 -7.01 1.79 25.36
CA ASN A 76 -6.78 1.17 24.06
C ASN A 76 -5.99 -0.15 24.15
N HIS A 77 -5.29 -0.39 25.25
CA HIS A 77 -4.51 -1.62 25.41
C HIS A 77 -5.41 -2.85 25.65
N ALA A 78 -6.48 -2.71 26.40
CA ALA A 78 -7.43 -3.81 26.66
C ALA A 78 -8.15 -4.23 25.36
N SER A 79 -8.67 -3.27 24.60
CA SER A 79 -9.34 -3.51 23.31
C SER A 79 -8.38 -4.13 22.28
N ALA A 80 -7.12 -3.70 22.25
CA ALA A 80 -6.10 -4.29 21.41
C ALA A 80 -5.77 -5.73 21.79
N LEU A 81 -5.67 -6.05 23.08
CA LEU A 81 -5.43 -7.41 23.57
C LEU A 81 -6.59 -8.36 23.23
N ALA A 82 -7.83 -7.91 23.40
CA ALA A 82 -9.01 -8.67 23.00
C ALA A 82 -9.01 -8.96 21.48
N ALA A 83 -8.67 -7.99 20.67
CA ALA A 83 -8.55 -8.17 19.23
C ALA A 83 -7.43 -9.16 18.86
N ILE A 84 -6.27 -9.10 19.53
CA ILE A 84 -5.16 -10.05 19.35
C ILE A 84 -5.60 -11.47 19.67
N SER A 85 -6.30 -11.69 20.76
CA SER A 85 -6.76 -13.03 21.17
C SER A 85 -7.72 -13.65 20.16
N ASN A 86 -8.47 -12.82 19.43
CA ASN A 86 -9.37 -13.23 18.36
C ASN A 86 -8.72 -13.29 16.98
N GLY A 87 -7.40 -13.03 16.86
CA GLY A 87 -6.67 -13.04 15.60
C GLY A 87 -6.96 -11.85 14.68
N ALA A 88 -7.62 -10.79 15.18
CA ALA A 88 -7.92 -9.61 14.38
C ALA A 88 -6.66 -8.78 14.08
N LEU A 89 -6.66 -8.09 12.93
CA LEU A 89 -5.58 -7.20 12.49
C LEU A 89 -5.82 -5.75 12.94
N GLU A 90 -7.07 -5.42 13.19
CA GLU A 90 -7.54 -4.09 13.59
C GLU A 90 -8.52 -4.17 14.76
N TYR A 91 -8.71 -3.07 15.44
CA TYR A 91 -9.68 -2.93 16.52
C TYR A 91 -10.25 -1.50 16.56
N LEU A 92 -11.40 -1.33 17.22
CA LEU A 92 -11.95 -0.03 17.55
C LEU A 92 -11.42 0.42 18.92
N ALA A 93 -10.79 1.58 18.93
CA ALA A 93 -10.32 2.20 20.16
C ALA A 93 -11.46 2.90 20.90
N ASP A 94 -11.44 2.89 22.23
CA ASP A 94 -12.43 3.59 23.05
C ASP A 94 -12.32 5.12 22.93
N THR A 95 -11.18 5.61 22.46
CA THR A 95 -10.93 7.04 22.25
C THR A 95 -10.48 7.32 20.81
N ALA A 96 -11.08 8.35 20.22
CA ALA A 96 -10.71 8.81 18.90
C ALA A 96 -9.25 9.31 18.84
N CYS A 97 -8.65 9.27 17.64
CA CYS A 97 -7.41 9.99 17.37
C CYS A 97 -7.68 11.51 17.30
N PRO A 98 -6.64 12.37 17.21
CA PRO A 98 -6.81 13.81 17.07
C PRO A 98 -7.67 14.24 15.88
N HIS A 99 -7.84 13.37 14.88
CA HIS A 99 -8.68 13.61 13.69
C HIS A 99 -10.07 12.94 13.78
N GLY A 100 -10.46 12.40 14.94
CA GLY A 100 -11.78 11.83 15.16
C GLY A 100 -11.95 10.37 14.78
N HIS A 101 -10.91 9.64 14.36
CA HIS A 101 -11.01 8.24 13.93
C HIS A 101 -10.79 7.27 15.09
N TYR A 102 -11.47 6.13 15.06
CA TYR A 102 -11.40 5.10 16.11
C TYR A 102 -10.65 3.83 15.69
N ARG A 103 -10.54 3.52 14.38
CA ARG A 103 -9.90 2.30 13.89
C ARG A 103 -8.40 2.31 14.09
N ARG A 104 -7.87 1.23 14.63
CA ARG A 104 -6.44 1.09 14.95
C ARG A 104 -5.88 -0.23 14.46
N TYR A 105 -4.63 -0.22 14.03
CA TYR A 105 -3.87 -1.46 13.86
C TYR A 105 -3.55 -2.08 15.20
N VAL A 106 -3.82 -3.39 15.36
CA VAL A 106 -3.47 -4.14 16.56
C VAL A 106 -1.95 -4.11 16.83
N THR A 107 -1.14 -4.21 15.77
CA THR A 107 0.32 -4.32 15.88
C THR A 107 1.01 -3.03 16.27
N THR A 108 0.53 -1.87 15.80
CA THR A 108 1.22 -0.58 15.96
C THR A 108 0.45 0.42 16.82
N ASN A 109 -0.84 0.17 17.06
CA ASN A 109 -1.78 1.10 17.68
C ASN A 109 -1.95 2.42 16.89
N ASN A 110 -1.46 2.49 15.65
CA ASN A 110 -1.64 3.64 14.80
C ASN A 110 -3.07 3.69 14.26
N CYS A 111 -3.58 4.89 14.04
CA CYS A 111 -4.86 5.10 13.39
C CYS A 111 -4.80 4.66 11.94
N ILE A 112 -5.69 3.74 11.54
CA ILE A 112 -5.74 3.18 10.18
C ILE A 112 -6.13 4.26 9.18
N ASP A 113 -7.16 5.03 9.51
CA ASP A 113 -7.70 6.05 8.59
C ASP A 113 -6.69 7.17 8.35
N CYS A 114 -6.00 7.63 9.42
CA CYS A 114 -4.89 8.58 9.26
C CYS A 114 -3.71 8.01 8.45
N ASP A 115 -3.40 6.72 8.62
CA ASP A 115 -2.31 6.07 7.87
C ASP A 115 -2.67 5.93 6.40
N VAL A 116 -3.92 5.58 6.08
CA VAL A 116 -4.44 5.53 4.70
C VAL A 116 -4.34 6.90 4.04
N GLU A 117 -4.82 7.95 4.71
CA GLU A 117 -4.73 9.33 4.20
C GLU A 117 -3.28 9.78 3.98
N LEU A 118 -2.41 9.49 4.94
CA LEU A 118 -1.00 9.85 4.84
C LEU A 118 -0.30 9.10 3.70
N ARG A 119 -0.62 7.82 3.50
CA ARG A 119 -0.11 7.02 2.37
C ARG A 119 -0.59 7.59 1.04
N ALA A 120 -1.86 7.95 0.92
CA ALA A 120 -2.41 8.58 -0.27
C ALA A 120 -1.66 9.88 -0.62
N LYS A 121 -1.48 10.78 0.36
CA LYS A 121 -0.71 12.03 0.19
C LYS A 121 0.76 11.77 -0.22
N ARG A 122 1.41 10.78 0.38
CA ARG A 122 2.79 10.40 0.03
C ARG A 122 2.89 9.85 -1.40
N THR A 123 1.93 9.00 -1.80
CA THR A 123 1.86 8.43 -3.14
C THR A 123 1.65 9.52 -4.19
N GLU A 124 0.74 10.45 -3.93
CA GLU A 124 0.50 11.59 -4.80
C GLU A 124 1.73 12.50 -4.92
N LYS A 125 2.35 12.87 -3.80
CA LYS A 125 3.59 13.64 -3.81
C LYS A 125 4.71 12.93 -4.59
N ALA A 126 4.87 11.62 -4.40
CA ALA A 126 5.86 10.83 -5.12
C ALA A 126 5.57 10.78 -6.62
N ARG A 127 4.28 10.67 -7.03
CA ARG A 127 3.83 10.75 -8.42
C ARG A 127 4.26 12.08 -9.05
N TRP A 128 3.94 13.21 -8.41
CA TRP A 128 4.28 14.53 -8.93
C TRP A 128 5.78 14.78 -8.95
N SER A 129 6.52 14.34 -7.94
CA SER A 129 7.99 14.40 -7.94
C SER A 129 8.60 13.62 -9.10
N ARG A 130 8.03 12.45 -9.44
CA ARG A 130 8.46 11.64 -10.59
C ARG A 130 8.15 12.33 -11.91
N ILE A 131 6.94 12.89 -12.07
CA ILE A 131 6.52 13.63 -13.28
C ILE A 131 7.43 14.83 -13.50
N GLN A 132 7.68 15.61 -12.46
CA GLN A 132 8.59 16.75 -12.50
C GLN A 132 10.00 16.33 -12.93
N LYS A 133 10.52 15.24 -12.37
CA LYS A 133 11.87 14.75 -12.67
C LYS A 133 11.98 14.23 -14.10
N LEU A 134 10.97 13.52 -14.61
CA LEU A 134 11.02 12.87 -15.93
C LEU A 134 10.65 13.81 -17.07
N TYR A 135 9.70 14.72 -16.85
CA TYR A 135 9.07 15.52 -17.90
C TYR A 135 9.20 17.01 -17.69
N GLY A 136 9.69 17.46 -16.52
CA GLY A 136 9.78 18.88 -16.16
C GLY A 136 8.42 19.53 -15.91
N LEU A 137 7.34 18.76 -15.79
CA LEU A 137 5.97 19.24 -15.66
C LEU A 137 5.54 19.31 -14.19
N SER A 138 4.87 20.40 -13.81
CA SER A 138 4.14 20.53 -12.57
C SER A 138 2.72 19.96 -12.69
N GLU A 139 2.03 19.85 -11.56
CA GLU A 139 0.60 19.51 -11.52
C GLU A 139 -0.24 20.52 -12.32
N PHE A 140 0.09 21.78 -12.21
CA PHE A 140 -0.58 22.86 -12.95
C PHE A 140 -0.40 22.70 -14.47
N ASP A 141 0.81 22.38 -14.94
CA ASP A 141 1.06 22.17 -16.37
C ASP A 141 0.23 21.03 -16.94
N VAL A 142 0.15 19.90 -16.21
CA VAL A 142 -0.66 18.75 -16.61
C VAL A 142 -2.17 19.10 -16.58
N ALA A 143 -2.63 19.87 -15.61
CA ALA A 143 -4.02 20.33 -15.56
C ALA A 143 -4.35 21.22 -16.77
N GLN A 144 -3.44 22.14 -17.16
CA GLN A 144 -3.60 22.95 -18.37
C GLN A 144 -3.64 22.10 -19.65
N MET A 145 -2.83 21.06 -19.73
CA MET A 145 -2.87 20.10 -20.86
C MET A 145 -4.20 19.38 -20.93
N LEU A 146 -4.76 18.92 -19.79
CA LEU A 146 -6.08 18.28 -19.73
C LEU A 146 -7.19 19.24 -20.20
N ILE A 147 -7.16 20.49 -19.76
CA ILE A 147 -8.12 21.52 -20.18
C ILE A 147 -8.01 21.75 -21.70
N LYS A 148 -6.79 21.97 -22.20
CA LYS A 148 -6.54 22.17 -23.64
C LYS A 148 -7.01 21.01 -24.52
N GLN A 149 -6.97 19.79 -24.00
CA GLN A 149 -7.42 18.57 -24.68
C GLN A 149 -8.89 18.23 -24.37
N ASN A 150 -9.67 19.10 -23.71
CA ASN A 150 -11.03 18.82 -23.27
C ASN A 150 -11.16 17.50 -22.47
N CYS A 151 -10.14 17.16 -21.69
CA CYS A 151 -10.01 15.88 -20.98
C CYS A 151 -10.12 14.65 -21.91
N GLN A 152 -9.72 14.77 -23.17
CA GLN A 152 -9.79 13.70 -24.15
C GLN A 152 -8.40 13.28 -24.65
N CYS A 153 -8.26 12.00 -24.97
CA CYS A 153 -7.08 11.49 -25.66
C CYS A 153 -6.99 12.10 -27.07
N VAL A 154 -5.87 12.72 -27.42
CA VAL A 154 -5.71 13.41 -28.72
C VAL A 154 -5.77 12.46 -29.93
N ILE A 155 -5.68 11.15 -29.72
CA ILE A 155 -5.74 10.17 -30.82
C ILE A 155 -7.13 9.57 -30.97
N CYS A 156 -7.75 9.08 -29.89
CA CYS A 156 -9.02 8.34 -29.96
C CYS A 156 -10.20 9.03 -29.29
N SER A 157 -10.02 10.26 -28.80
CA SER A 157 -11.04 11.11 -28.18
C SER A 157 -11.75 10.52 -26.95
N ILE A 158 -11.28 9.37 -26.41
CA ILE A 158 -11.83 8.83 -25.16
C ILE A 158 -11.52 9.76 -23.99
N ASN A 159 -12.42 9.84 -23.02
CA ASN A 159 -12.20 10.65 -21.83
C ASN A 159 -11.06 10.09 -20.98
N ILE A 160 -10.10 10.96 -20.63
CA ILE A 160 -8.89 10.61 -19.85
C ILE A 160 -8.79 11.38 -18.54
N LYS A 161 -9.85 12.03 -18.09
CA LYS A 161 -9.86 12.85 -16.86
C LYS A 161 -9.32 12.08 -15.65
N ASN A 162 -9.67 10.81 -15.51
CA ASN A 162 -9.30 9.96 -14.37
C ASN A 162 -8.18 8.95 -14.68
N GLY A 163 -7.61 9.00 -15.89
CA GLY A 163 -6.56 8.04 -16.27
C GLY A 163 -5.88 8.44 -17.57
N TYR A 164 -4.79 9.17 -17.46
CA TYR A 164 -3.97 9.61 -18.58
C TYR A 164 -2.52 9.15 -18.43
N HIS A 165 -1.83 9.09 -19.56
CA HIS A 165 -0.40 8.90 -19.67
C HIS A 165 0.21 10.13 -20.35
N ILE A 166 1.35 10.60 -19.81
CA ILE A 166 2.12 11.68 -20.43
C ILE A 166 2.95 11.06 -21.56
N ASP A 167 2.55 11.35 -22.78
CA ASP A 167 3.26 10.90 -23.96
C ASP A 167 4.43 11.81 -24.27
N HIS A 168 5.56 11.22 -24.62
CA HIS A 168 6.79 11.94 -24.90
C HIS A 168 7.61 11.20 -25.95
N CYS A 169 8.43 11.92 -26.69
CA CYS A 169 9.37 11.35 -27.65
C CYS A 169 10.53 10.68 -26.90
N HIS A 170 10.78 9.40 -27.14
CA HIS A 170 11.83 8.65 -26.45
C HIS A 170 13.24 9.11 -26.82
N SER A 171 13.43 9.67 -28.02
CA SER A 171 14.74 10.16 -28.45
C SER A 171 15.09 11.55 -27.93
N THR A 172 14.08 12.44 -27.77
CA THR A 172 14.31 13.84 -27.37
C THR A 172 13.82 14.15 -25.95
N GLY A 173 12.98 13.27 -25.34
CA GLY A 173 12.30 13.52 -24.07
C GLY A 173 11.18 14.54 -24.15
N LYS A 174 10.91 15.16 -25.32
CA LYS A 174 9.90 16.21 -25.48
C LYS A 174 8.50 15.64 -25.26
N VAL A 175 7.74 16.23 -24.34
CA VAL A 175 6.32 15.89 -24.11
C VAL A 175 5.49 16.31 -25.32
N ARG A 176 4.64 15.41 -25.79
CA ARG A 176 3.74 15.60 -26.94
C ARG A 176 2.30 15.88 -26.52
N GLY A 177 1.81 15.21 -25.48
CA GLY A 177 0.44 15.36 -25.02
C GLY A 177 0.05 14.33 -23.97
N LEU A 178 -1.25 14.27 -23.67
CA LEU A 178 -1.85 13.29 -22.76
C LEU A 178 -2.67 12.29 -23.59
N LEU A 179 -2.41 11.01 -23.36
CA LEU A 179 -3.04 9.91 -24.06
C LEU A 179 -3.74 8.96 -23.09
N CYS A 180 -4.70 8.19 -23.59
CA CYS A 180 -5.17 7.00 -22.88
C CYS A 180 -4.09 5.90 -22.92
N GLN A 181 -4.20 4.93 -22.04
CA GLN A 181 -3.25 3.82 -21.94
C GLN A 181 -3.06 3.09 -23.27
N LYS A 182 -4.17 2.78 -23.98
CA LYS A 182 -4.11 2.03 -25.26
C LYS A 182 -3.35 2.78 -26.33
N CYS A 183 -3.62 4.06 -26.53
CA CYS A 183 -2.93 4.87 -27.54
C CYS A 183 -1.46 5.08 -27.20
N ASN A 184 -1.14 5.33 -25.94
CA ASN A 184 0.24 5.46 -25.47
C ASN A 184 1.04 4.16 -25.70
N GLN A 185 0.44 3.00 -25.41
CA GLN A 185 1.06 1.70 -25.67
C GLN A 185 1.22 1.43 -27.17
N ALA A 186 0.21 1.74 -27.99
CA ALA A 186 0.27 1.54 -29.43
C ALA A 186 1.43 2.31 -30.08
N ILE A 187 1.64 3.58 -29.67
CA ILE A 187 2.78 4.37 -30.13
C ILE A 187 4.10 3.69 -29.76
N GLY A 188 4.25 3.25 -28.52
CA GLY A 188 5.46 2.56 -28.07
C GLY A 188 5.71 1.23 -28.81
N LEU A 189 4.67 0.41 -28.99
CA LEU A 189 4.76 -0.89 -29.68
C LEU A 189 5.15 -0.73 -31.18
N LEU A 190 4.70 0.32 -31.81
CA LEU A 190 5.09 0.67 -33.19
C LEU A 190 6.36 1.55 -33.24
N GLN A 191 7.17 1.55 -32.16
CA GLN A 191 8.47 2.19 -32.06
C GLN A 191 8.46 3.70 -32.41
N GLU A 192 7.34 4.39 -32.21
CA GLU A 192 7.15 5.79 -32.63
C GLU A 192 7.37 6.04 -34.13
N SER A 193 7.33 4.99 -34.94
CA SER A 193 7.62 5.03 -36.34
C SER A 193 6.40 5.40 -37.19
N GLU A 194 6.37 6.58 -37.77
CA GLU A 194 5.35 7.00 -38.72
C GLU A 194 5.16 5.99 -39.86
N THR A 195 6.25 5.46 -40.38
CA THR A 195 6.23 4.44 -41.43
C THR A 195 5.51 3.16 -41.02
N LEU A 196 5.69 2.69 -39.78
CA LEU A 196 4.99 1.50 -39.26
C LEU A 196 3.49 1.78 -39.07
N PHE A 197 3.13 2.96 -38.63
CA PHE A 197 1.72 3.37 -38.53
C PHE A 197 1.03 3.40 -39.87
N LEU A 198 1.69 3.96 -40.90
CA LEU A 198 1.18 3.98 -42.29
C LEU A 198 1.02 2.55 -42.82
N LYS A 199 2.01 1.68 -42.64
CA LYS A 199 1.94 0.28 -43.09
C LYS A 199 0.80 -0.46 -42.35
N ALA A 200 0.63 -0.24 -41.07
CA ALA A 200 -0.47 -0.85 -40.30
C ALA A 200 -1.84 -0.37 -40.80
N SER A 201 -1.99 0.91 -41.11
CA SER A 201 -3.21 1.47 -41.67
C SER A 201 -3.54 0.83 -43.02
N GLN A 202 -2.56 0.78 -43.94
CA GLN A 202 -2.71 0.16 -45.27
C GLN A 202 -3.06 -1.34 -45.18
N TYR A 203 -2.45 -2.05 -44.22
CA TYR A 203 -2.77 -3.46 -43.99
C TYR A 203 -4.23 -3.66 -43.60
N ILE A 204 -4.74 -2.84 -42.68
CA ILE A 204 -6.15 -2.89 -42.20
C ILE A 204 -7.09 -2.53 -43.38
N GLU A 205 -6.81 -1.46 -44.08
CA GLU A 205 -7.63 -0.98 -45.21
C GLU A 205 -7.77 -2.06 -46.28
N LYS A 206 -6.66 -2.67 -46.70
CA LYS A 206 -6.64 -3.76 -47.69
C LYS A 206 -7.52 -4.94 -47.30
N HIS A 207 -7.56 -5.29 -46.02
CA HIS A 207 -8.32 -6.46 -45.57
C HIS A 207 -9.79 -6.13 -45.25
N ASN A 208 -10.12 -4.90 -44.87
CA ASN A 208 -11.51 -4.47 -44.70
C ASN A 208 -12.21 -4.25 -46.02
N ALA A 209 -11.50 -3.78 -47.06
CA ALA A 209 -12.09 -3.62 -48.43
C ALA A 209 -12.46 -4.96 -49.08
N ALA A 210 -11.88 -6.09 -48.65
CA ALA A 210 -12.19 -7.41 -49.15
C ALA A 210 -13.48 -8.03 -48.57
N THR A 211 -14.11 -7.38 -47.60
CA THR A 211 -15.31 -7.85 -46.87
C THR A 211 -16.57 -7.02 -47.19
N SER A 212 -16.48 -6.04 -48.10
CA SER A 212 -17.59 -5.23 -48.61
C SER A 212 -17.91 -5.60 -50.05
#